data_7f8170096aa19da1aa9f33501868b078
#
_entry.id   7f8170096aa19da1aa9f33501868b078
#
_cell.length_a   1.000
_cell.length_b   1.000
_cell.length_c   1.000
_cell.angle_alpha   90.00
_cell.angle_beta   90.00
_cell.angle_gamma   90.00
#
_symmetry.space_group_name_H-M   'P 1'
#
loop_
_entity.id
_entity.type
_entity.pdbx_description
1 polymer ?
#
loop_
_entity_poly.entity_id
_entity_poly.type
_entity_poly.pdbx_seq_one_letter_code
_entity_poly.pdbx_strand_id
1 'polypeptide(L)'
;MTMSPELSQKLAAAVDRMPAFPRSVQQILQLTRDVNCSPKDLVRVIDHDPVVTVKILRVVNSAYYSLPKQITSVNHAVVYMGFNSLKNLALSIAAIGMLPKDNVAGFDAHEYLLHSLTTANIAKLLAGRIGIDPNDCFIAGLLHDFGKVVFAQFMPKEFREALAMAEWGQSSLHLALRAVIGTDHAVVGAMLVEKWRFAAELAETIRHQHGEDLIDTPMIACVFAANQISKKLKFGSGGNPCIDELPPAIAQRLGGTLDEVIASLGDLDAMFEEAKIFASS
;
A
#
# COMPACT_ATOMS: atom_id res chain seq x y z
N MET A 1 -3.30 2.78 -27.04
CA MET A 1 -1.99 2.64 -27.76
C MET A 1 -1.33 1.36 -27.28
N THR A 2 -0.75 0.58 -28.19
CA THR A 2 0.07 -0.58 -27.82
C THR A 2 1.45 -0.12 -27.39
N MET A 3 1.96 -0.63 -26.27
CA MET A 3 3.31 -0.35 -25.78
C MET A 3 4.36 -0.71 -26.83
N SER A 4 5.38 0.17 -27.04
CA SER A 4 6.47 -0.14 -27.97
C SER A 4 7.28 -1.36 -27.46
N PRO A 5 7.89 -2.15 -28.37
CA PRO A 5 8.73 -3.28 -27.97
C PRO A 5 9.87 -2.89 -27.03
N GLU A 6 10.47 -1.72 -27.24
CA GLU A 6 11.53 -1.18 -26.39
C GLU A 6 11.05 -0.87 -24.97
N LEU A 7 9.90 -0.20 -24.83
CA LEU A 7 9.29 0.08 -23.52
C LEU A 7 8.84 -1.19 -22.82
N SER A 8 8.32 -2.17 -23.56
CA SER A 8 7.94 -3.48 -23.02
C SER A 8 9.15 -4.22 -22.44
N GLN A 9 10.27 -4.25 -23.17
CA GLN A 9 11.50 -4.87 -22.70
C GLN A 9 12.09 -4.11 -21.49
N LYS A 10 12.08 -2.79 -21.52
CA LYS A 10 12.53 -1.94 -20.41
C LYS A 10 11.68 -2.19 -19.14
N LEU A 11 10.37 -2.30 -19.29
CA LEU A 11 9.46 -2.57 -18.19
C LEU A 11 9.68 -3.97 -17.60
N ALA A 12 9.78 -5.00 -18.44
CA ALA A 12 10.05 -6.36 -17.98
C ALA A 12 11.37 -6.41 -17.19
N ALA A 13 12.43 -5.79 -17.69
CA ALA A 13 13.70 -5.70 -16.98
C ALA A 13 13.59 -4.89 -15.68
N ALA A 14 12.75 -3.85 -15.63
CA ALA A 14 12.50 -3.06 -14.41
C ALA A 14 11.81 -3.91 -13.33
N VAL A 15 10.75 -4.64 -13.69
CA VAL A 15 10.05 -5.55 -12.79
C VAL A 15 10.98 -6.66 -12.29
N ASP A 16 11.83 -7.22 -13.16
CA ASP A 16 12.79 -8.27 -12.78
C ASP A 16 13.86 -7.76 -11.81
N ARG A 17 14.27 -6.51 -11.93
CA ARG A 17 15.27 -5.88 -11.05
C ARG A 17 14.72 -5.48 -9.68
N MET A 18 13.38 -5.38 -9.53
CA MET A 18 12.80 -5.13 -8.21
C MET A 18 13.20 -6.24 -7.23
N PRO A 19 13.76 -5.90 -6.07
CA PRO A 19 14.16 -6.88 -5.08
C PRO A 19 12.95 -7.70 -4.59
N ALA A 20 13.20 -8.94 -4.20
CA ALA A 20 12.20 -9.70 -3.45
C ALA A 20 12.02 -9.11 -2.05
N PHE A 21 10.85 -9.30 -1.46
CA PHE A 21 10.70 -9.01 -0.02
C PHE A 21 11.74 -9.77 0.81
N PRO A 22 12.24 -9.18 1.91
CA PRO A 22 13.13 -9.87 2.83
C PRO A 22 12.59 -11.25 3.22
N ARG A 23 13.47 -12.23 3.44
CA ARG A 23 13.07 -13.61 3.79
C ARG A 23 12.15 -13.65 5.01
N SER A 24 12.43 -12.84 6.02
CA SER A 24 11.59 -12.68 7.21
C SER A 24 10.15 -12.32 6.85
N VAL A 25 9.97 -11.35 5.94
CA VAL A 25 8.65 -10.92 5.50
C VAL A 25 7.92 -11.99 4.68
N GLN A 26 8.64 -12.70 3.79
CA GLN A 26 8.06 -13.83 3.07
C GLN A 26 7.59 -14.94 4.04
N GLN A 27 8.38 -15.23 5.07
CA GLN A 27 8.00 -16.18 6.11
C GLN A 27 6.80 -15.68 6.94
N ILE A 28 6.75 -14.40 7.29
CA ILE A 28 5.60 -13.80 7.97
C ILE A 28 4.32 -13.97 7.14
N LEU A 29 4.40 -13.71 5.82
CA LEU A 29 3.27 -13.91 4.91
C LEU A 29 2.82 -15.38 4.81
N GLN A 30 3.76 -16.32 4.85
CA GLN A 30 3.44 -17.75 4.85
C GLN A 30 2.78 -18.19 6.16
N LEU A 31 3.32 -17.74 7.31
CA LEU A 31 2.77 -18.03 8.62
C LEU A 31 1.32 -17.57 8.77
N THR A 32 0.96 -16.46 8.17
CA THR A 32 -0.40 -15.91 8.26
C THR A 32 -1.46 -16.70 7.49
N ARG A 33 -1.05 -17.59 6.59
CA ARG A 33 -1.92 -18.53 5.87
C ARG A 33 -2.11 -19.84 6.63
N ASP A 34 -1.29 -20.09 7.64
CA ASP A 34 -1.39 -21.29 8.47
C ASP A 34 -2.33 -21.03 9.66
N VAL A 35 -3.46 -21.73 9.67
CA VAL A 35 -4.49 -21.63 10.75
C VAL A 35 -3.92 -22.03 12.11
N ASN A 36 -2.83 -22.80 12.13
CA ASN A 36 -2.15 -23.28 13.34
C ASN A 36 -0.98 -22.38 13.76
N CYS A 37 -0.73 -21.28 13.05
CA CYS A 37 0.36 -20.38 13.36
C CYS A 37 0.19 -19.74 14.76
N SER A 38 1.21 -19.85 15.56
CA SER A 38 1.25 -19.25 16.90
C SER A 38 1.96 -17.89 16.88
N PRO A 39 1.63 -16.99 17.84
CA PRO A 39 2.39 -15.75 18.04
C PRO A 39 3.89 -15.96 18.21
N LYS A 40 4.30 -17.11 18.77
CA LYS A 40 5.72 -17.47 18.96
C LYS A 40 6.45 -17.70 17.63
N ASP A 41 5.76 -18.21 16.60
CA ASP A 41 6.36 -18.44 15.31
C ASP A 41 6.65 -17.10 14.61
N LEU A 42 5.74 -16.12 14.71
CA LEU A 42 5.95 -14.77 14.23
C LEU A 42 7.13 -14.09 14.94
N VAL A 43 7.17 -14.17 16.28
CA VAL A 43 8.27 -13.62 17.07
C VAL A 43 9.61 -14.21 16.61
N ARG A 44 9.68 -15.53 16.45
CA ARG A 44 10.90 -16.20 16.02
C ARG A 44 11.38 -15.68 14.68
N VAL A 45 10.49 -15.52 13.70
CA VAL A 45 10.86 -15.01 12.38
C VAL A 45 11.36 -13.58 12.45
N ILE A 46 10.70 -12.71 13.21
CA ILE A 46 11.09 -11.30 13.36
C ILE A 46 12.42 -11.18 14.11
N ASP A 47 12.63 -11.93 15.19
CA ASP A 47 13.89 -11.90 15.98
C ASP A 47 15.13 -12.34 15.18
N HIS A 48 14.94 -13.11 14.09
CA HIS A 48 16.01 -13.46 13.18
C HIS A 48 16.36 -12.36 12.15
N ASP A 49 15.62 -11.25 12.14
CA ASP A 49 15.88 -10.10 11.30
C ASP A 49 16.13 -8.84 12.16
N PRO A 50 17.40 -8.51 12.46
CA PRO A 50 17.72 -7.39 13.33
C PRO A 50 17.21 -6.04 12.81
N VAL A 51 17.14 -5.85 11.49
CA VAL A 51 16.67 -4.60 10.88
C VAL A 51 15.17 -4.42 11.14
N VAL A 52 14.39 -5.46 10.89
CA VAL A 52 12.94 -5.46 11.14
C VAL A 52 12.68 -5.31 12.64
N THR A 53 13.41 -6.05 13.50
CA THR A 53 13.29 -5.99 14.96
C THR A 53 13.51 -4.56 15.49
N VAL A 54 14.62 -3.90 15.12
CA VAL A 54 14.93 -2.54 15.60
C VAL A 54 13.85 -1.55 15.15
N LYS A 55 13.39 -1.63 13.91
CA LYS A 55 12.33 -0.74 13.39
C LYS A 55 10.99 -0.98 14.09
N ILE A 56 10.60 -2.23 14.31
CA ILE A 56 9.40 -2.57 15.09
C ILE A 56 9.47 -1.95 16.48
N LEU A 57 10.57 -2.18 17.21
CA LEU A 57 10.73 -1.65 18.57
C LEU A 57 10.72 -0.13 18.59
N ARG A 58 11.30 0.53 17.60
CA ARG A 58 11.24 2.00 17.46
C ARG A 58 9.81 2.50 17.31
N VAL A 59 9.03 1.90 16.41
CA VAL A 59 7.63 2.29 16.17
C VAL A 59 6.78 2.07 17.41
N VAL A 60 6.85 0.87 18.01
CA VAL A 60 6.06 0.53 19.19
C VAL A 60 6.36 1.45 20.40
N ASN A 61 7.61 1.90 20.53
CA ASN A 61 8.04 2.83 21.58
C ASN A 61 7.88 4.31 21.21
N SER A 62 7.26 4.62 20.08
CA SER A 62 6.99 6.01 19.71
C SER A 62 5.97 6.67 20.66
N ALA A 63 5.94 8.00 20.66
CA ALA A 63 5.02 8.78 21.47
C ALA A 63 3.53 8.46 21.19
N TYR A 64 3.23 7.98 19.96
CA TYR A 64 1.87 7.59 19.57
C TYR A 64 1.27 6.51 20.50
N TYR A 65 2.05 5.47 20.83
CA TYR A 65 1.57 4.39 21.70
C TYR A 65 1.55 4.75 23.17
N SER A 66 2.15 5.89 23.58
CA SER A 66 2.12 6.43 24.94
C SER A 66 2.35 5.39 26.04
N LEU A 67 3.31 4.50 25.82
CA LEU A 67 3.56 3.37 26.72
C LEU A 67 4.13 3.83 28.05
N PRO A 68 3.61 3.32 29.18
CA PRO A 68 4.14 3.65 30.51
C PRO A 68 5.55 3.08 30.74
N LYS A 69 5.94 2.05 30.00
CA LYS A 69 7.25 1.42 30.01
C LYS A 69 7.68 1.05 28.60
N GLN A 70 8.95 1.21 28.32
CA GLN A 70 9.55 0.84 27.05
C GLN A 70 9.46 -0.68 26.79
N ILE A 71 9.02 -1.05 25.58
CA ILE A 71 9.04 -2.42 25.08
C ILE A 71 10.43 -2.71 24.51
N THR A 72 11.08 -3.76 25.03
CA THR A 72 12.45 -4.13 24.67
C THR A 72 12.57 -5.43 23.88
N SER A 73 11.45 -6.10 23.61
CA SER A 73 11.44 -7.36 22.85
C SER A 73 10.24 -7.47 21.92
N VAL A 74 10.40 -8.21 20.84
CA VAL A 74 9.31 -8.51 19.88
C VAL A 74 8.19 -9.31 20.57
N ASN A 75 8.52 -10.17 21.53
CA ASN A 75 7.52 -10.92 22.27
C ASN A 75 6.59 -9.99 23.07
N HIS A 76 7.13 -8.96 23.72
CA HIS A 76 6.30 -7.94 24.37
C HIS A 76 5.52 -7.10 23.38
N ALA A 77 6.09 -6.80 22.18
CA ALA A 77 5.39 -6.10 21.12
C ALA A 77 4.17 -6.89 20.62
N VAL A 78 4.29 -8.22 20.44
CA VAL A 78 3.16 -9.09 20.07
C VAL A 78 2.06 -9.07 21.14
N VAL A 79 2.42 -9.13 22.41
CA VAL A 79 1.45 -9.11 23.52
C VAL A 79 0.69 -7.78 23.56
N TYR A 80 1.39 -6.68 23.26
CA TYR A 80 0.81 -5.34 23.31
C TYR A 80 -0.04 -5.01 22.08
N MET A 81 0.51 -5.22 20.88
CA MET A 81 -0.12 -4.83 19.60
C MET A 81 -1.06 -5.91 19.05
N GLY A 82 -0.84 -7.15 19.43
CA GLY A 82 -1.46 -8.32 18.82
C GLY A 82 -0.72 -8.80 17.56
N PHE A 83 -1.01 -10.04 17.19
CA PHE A 83 -0.36 -10.75 16.06
C PHE A 83 -0.51 -10.01 14.72
N ASN A 84 -1.74 -9.63 14.37
CA ASN A 84 -2.03 -9.02 13.07
C ASN A 84 -1.44 -7.61 12.92
N SER A 85 -1.44 -6.81 13.99
CA SER A 85 -0.83 -5.47 13.97
C SER A 85 0.68 -5.57 13.79
N LEU A 86 1.32 -6.51 14.47
CA LEU A 86 2.76 -6.72 14.32
C LEU A 86 3.13 -7.23 12.92
N LYS A 87 2.32 -8.13 12.35
CA LYS A 87 2.46 -8.56 10.94
C LYS A 87 2.39 -7.39 9.98
N ASN A 88 1.35 -6.57 10.10
CA ASN A 88 1.14 -5.42 9.23
C ASN A 88 2.30 -4.41 9.36
N LEU A 89 2.79 -4.19 10.58
CA LEU A 89 3.96 -3.36 10.83
C LEU A 89 5.22 -3.90 10.13
N ALA A 90 5.49 -5.19 10.23
CA ALA A 90 6.64 -5.81 9.56
C ALA A 90 6.56 -5.70 8.03
N LEU A 91 5.37 -5.87 7.46
CA LEU A 91 5.13 -5.68 6.02
C LEU A 91 5.35 -4.22 5.59
N SER A 92 4.84 -3.27 6.37
CA SER A 92 5.05 -1.83 6.11
C SER A 92 6.54 -1.47 6.13
N ILE A 93 7.29 -1.94 7.12
CA ILE A 93 8.74 -1.74 7.22
C ILE A 93 9.47 -2.29 5.98
N ALA A 94 9.07 -3.46 5.48
CA ALA A 94 9.67 -4.03 4.29
C ALA A 94 9.35 -3.23 3.03
N ALA A 95 8.10 -2.81 2.85
CA ALA A 95 7.68 -1.96 1.74
C ALA A 95 8.45 -0.63 1.73
N ILE A 96 8.60 0.03 2.90
CA ILE A 96 9.40 1.24 3.08
C ILE A 96 10.86 1.02 2.62
N GLY A 97 11.45 -0.11 2.99
CA GLY A 97 12.84 -0.44 2.62
C GLY A 97 13.08 -0.58 1.12
N MET A 98 12.03 -0.70 0.31
CA MET A 98 12.09 -0.83 -1.14
C MET A 98 11.87 0.50 -1.88
N LEU A 99 11.57 1.59 -1.18
CA LEU A 99 11.35 2.90 -1.79
C LEU A 99 12.67 3.50 -2.32
N PRO A 100 12.60 4.28 -3.43
CA PRO A 100 13.77 4.97 -3.95
C PRO A 100 14.30 6.00 -2.94
N LYS A 101 15.62 6.02 -2.77
CA LYS A 101 16.28 7.00 -1.89
C LYS A 101 16.39 8.38 -2.53
N ASP A 102 16.42 8.42 -3.86
CA ASP A 102 16.60 9.64 -4.63
C ASP A 102 15.31 10.01 -5.36
N ASN A 103 14.94 11.28 -5.31
CA ASN A 103 13.74 11.80 -5.99
C ASN A 103 14.05 12.22 -7.45
N VAL A 104 14.62 11.31 -8.23
CA VAL A 104 15.02 11.58 -9.63
C VAL A 104 13.81 11.85 -10.54
N ALA A 105 12.67 11.21 -10.24
CA ALA A 105 11.45 11.35 -11.03
C ALA A 105 10.56 12.53 -10.60
N GLY A 106 10.91 13.27 -9.53
CA GLY A 106 9.99 14.21 -8.88
C GLY A 106 8.88 13.51 -8.08
N PHE A 107 9.11 12.26 -7.70
CA PHE A 107 8.18 11.43 -6.95
C PHE A 107 8.58 11.45 -5.47
N ASP A 108 7.77 12.09 -4.64
CA ASP A 108 8.04 12.20 -3.21
C ASP A 108 7.73 10.87 -2.49
N ALA A 109 8.79 10.16 -2.11
CA ALA A 109 8.66 8.86 -1.46
C ALA A 109 8.03 8.94 -0.06
N HIS A 110 8.20 10.06 0.65
CA HIS A 110 7.59 10.26 1.96
C HIS A 110 6.08 10.49 1.84
N GLU A 111 5.68 11.39 0.95
CA GLU A 111 4.26 11.65 0.67
C GLU A 111 3.54 10.40 0.12
N TYR A 112 4.22 9.67 -0.78
CA TYR A 112 3.73 8.39 -1.28
C TYR A 112 3.51 7.36 -0.15
N LEU A 113 4.45 7.28 0.77
CA LEU A 113 4.36 6.35 1.90
C LEU A 113 3.22 6.71 2.84
N LEU A 114 3.04 7.99 3.16
CA LEU A 114 1.90 8.48 3.93
C LEU A 114 0.59 8.09 3.26
N HIS A 115 0.47 8.34 1.96
CA HIS A 115 -0.70 7.96 1.18
C HIS A 115 -0.96 6.44 1.23
N SER A 116 0.07 5.62 1.04
CA SER A 116 -0.07 4.16 1.02
C SER A 116 -0.46 3.59 2.40
N LEU A 117 0.14 4.10 3.48
CA LEU A 117 -0.17 3.67 4.85
C LEU A 117 -1.59 4.08 5.27
N THR A 118 -2.00 5.31 4.97
CA THR A 118 -3.35 5.77 5.28
C THR A 118 -4.39 5.03 4.46
N THR A 119 -4.15 4.80 3.17
CA THR A 119 -5.00 3.97 2.32
C THR A 119 -5.13 2.55 2.88
N ALA A 120 -4.03 1.94 3.33
CA ALA A 120 -4.04 0.61 3.96
C ALA A 120 -4.92 0.55 5.20
N ASN A 121 -4.76 1.52 6.10
CA ASN A 121 -5.53 1.58 7.34
C ASN A 121 -7.02 1.86 7.09
N ILE A 122 -7.36 2.75 6.16
CA ILE A 122 -8.75 3.02 5.78
C ILE A 122 -9.37 1.78 5.13
N ALA A 123 -8.66 1.09 4.21
CA ALA A 123 -9.13 -0.15 3.59
C ALA A 123 -9.41 -1.24 4.65
N LYS A 124 -8.53 -1.36 5.66
CA LYS A 124 -8.72 -2.26 6.81
C LYS A 124 -9.99 -1.93 7.60
N LEU A 125 -10.27 -0.64 7.85
CA LEU A 125 -11.49 -0.23 8.55
C LEU A 125 -12.75 -0.55 7.74
N LEU A 126 -12.74 -0.23 6.44
CA LEU A 126 -13.86 -0.51 5.55
C LEU A 126 -14.13 -2.01 5.46
N ALA A 127 -13.09 -2.83 5.34
CA ALA A 127 -13.18 -4.29 5.31
C ALA A 127 -13.87 -4.85 6.56
N GLY A 128 -13.51 -4.36 7.75
CA GLY A 128 -14.15 -4.76 9.00
C GLY A 128 -15.65 -4.45 9.04
N ARG A 129 -16.11 -3.38 8.38
CA ARG A 129 -17.52 -3.00 8.31
C ARG A 129 -18.34 -3.89 7.38
N ILE A 130 -17.75 -4.33 6.27
CA ILE A 130 -18.44 -5.19 5.30
C ILE A 130 -18.19 -6.69 5.52
N GLY A 131 -17.47 -7.04 6.60
CA GLY A 131 -17.31 -8.44 7.03
C GLY A 131 -16.33 -9.27 6.20
N ILE A 132 -15.31 -8.63 5.57
CA ILE A 132 -14.19 -9.34 4.91
C ILE A 132 -12.91 -9.20 5.73
N ASP A 133 -11.86 -9.97 5.37
CA ASP A 133 -10.60 -9.94 6.14
C ASP A 133 -9.95 -8.55 6.09
N PRO A 134 -9.85 -7.86 7.24
CA PRO A 134 -9.24 -6.53 7.29
C PRO A 134 -7.74 -6.53 6.97
N ASN A 135 -7.04 -7.64 7.20
CA ASN A 135 -5.58 -7.69 6.99
C ASN A 135 -5.22 -7.84 5.52
N ASP A 136 -6.03 -8.58 4.76
CA ASP A 136 -5.83 -8.69 3.31
C ASP A 136 -6.12 -7.34 2.63
N CYS A 137 -7.16 -6.62 3.07
CA CYS A 137 -7.42 -5.27 2.61
C CYS A 137 -6.35 -4.26 3.02
N PHE A 138 -5.74 -4.40 4.21
CA PHE A 138 -4.58 -3.61 4.60
C PHE A 138 -3.41 -3.82 3.64
N ILE A 139 -3.06 -5.07 3.32
CA ILE A 139 -1.97 -5.40 2.40
C ILE A 139 -2.27 -4.86 0.99
N ALA A 140 -3.51 -5.02 0.53
CA ALA A 140 -3.94 -4.50 -0.76
C ALA A 140 -3.82 -2.98 -0.82
N GLY A 141 -4.28 -2.26 0.20
CA GLY A 141 -4.15 -0.82 0.32
C GLY A 141 -2.69 -0.34 0.41
N LEU A 142 -1.82 -1.07 1.12
CA LEU A 142 -0.39 -0.75 1.22
C LEU A 142 0.32 -0.87 -0.13
N LEU A 143 -0.05 -1.85 -0.93
CA LEU A 143 0.64 -2.20 -2.19
C LEU A 143 -0.08 -1.69 -3.45
N HIS A 144 -1.26 -1.09 -3.33
CA HIS A 144 -2.09 -0.73 -4.48
C HIS A 144 -1.36 0.12 -5.52
N ASP A 145 -0.53 1.03 -5.08
CA ASP A 145 0.23 1.98 -5.89
C ASP A 145 1.69 1.59 -6.10
N PHE A 146 2.12 0.38 -5.68
CA PHE A 146 3.53 0.00 -5.65
C PHE A 146 4.20 -0.05 -7.05
N GLY A 147 3.41 -0.19 -8.11
CA GLY A 147 3.91 -0.05 -9.49
C GLY A 147 4.53 1.31 -9.78
N LYS A 148 4.15 2.38 -9.08
CA LYS A 148 4.75 3.70 -9.18
C LYS A 148 6.22 3.70 -8.74
N VAL A 149 6.56 2.87 -7.75
CA VAL A 149 7.95 2.70 -7.27
C VAL A 149 8.84 2.11 -8.37
N VAL A 150 8.32 1.17 -9.17
CA VAL A 150 9.06 0.64 -10.34
C VAL A 150 9.36 1.74 -11.34
N PHE A 151 8.36 2.55 -11.68
CA PHE A 151 8.56 3.66 -12.62
C PHE A 151 9.53 4.70 -12.07
N ALA A 152 9.41 5.07 -10.79
CA ALA A 152 10.30 6.03 -10.16
C ALA A 152 11.77 5.58 -10.17
N GLN A 153 12.03 4.28 -9.95
CA GLN A 153 13.39 3.74 -9.87
C GLN A 153 14.00 3.43 -11.23
N PHE A 154 13.23 2.89 -12.17
CA PHE A 154 13.75 2.30 -13.39
C PHE A 154 13.36 3.01 -14.67
N MET A 155 12.32 3.84 -14.62
CA MET A 155 11.78 4.62 -15.74
C MET A 155 11.51 6.08 -15.33
N PRO A 156 12.49 6.77 -14.66
CA PRO A 156 12.24 8.06 -14.03
C PRO A 156 11.92 9.18 -15.03
N LYS A 157 12.40 9.10 -16.29
CA LYS A 157 12.12 10.09 -17.32
C LYS A 157 10.65 10.02 -17.76
N GLU A 158 10.21 8.83 -18.13
CA GLU A 158 8.85 8.55 -18.59
C GLU A 158 7.86 8.79 -17.44
N PHE A 159 8.23 8.44 -16.22
CA PHE A 159 7.38 8.66 -15.05
C PHE A 159 7.20 10.15 -14.75
N ARG A 160 8.28 10.94 -14.85
CA ARG A 160 8.22 12.41 -14.70
C ARG A 160 7.30 13.04 -15.75
N GLU A 161 7.40 12.59 -16.97
CA GLU A 161 6.53 13.06 -18.07
C GLU A 161 5.05 12.75 -17.78
N ALA A 162 4.75 11.54 -17.29
CA ALA A 162 3.40 11.15 -16.92
C ALA A 162 2.87 11.94 -15.71
N LEU A 163 3.70 12.21 -14.68
CA LEU A 163 3.34 13.05 -13.55
C LEU A 163 3.00 14.47 -14.00
N ALA A 164 3.83 15.08 -14.83
CA ALA A 164 3.58 16.42 -15.37
C ALA A 164 2.32 16.46 -16.25
N MET A 165 2.10 15.44 -17.09
CA MET A 165 0.89 15.32 -17.89
C MET A 165 -0.37 15.21 -17.01
N ALA A 166 -0.33 14.43 -15.95
CA ALA A 166 -1.46 14.28 -15.02
C ALA A 166 -1.77 15.60 -14.31
N GLU A 167 -0.74 16.28 -13.81
CA GLU A 167 -0.88 17.54 -13.09
C GLU A 167 -1.42 18.66 -13.96
N TRP A 168 -0.81 18.89 -15.13
CA TRP A 168 -1.23 19.96 -16.05
C TRP A 168 -2.55 19.67 -16.75
N GLY A 169 -2.78 18.40 -17.09
CA GLY A 169 -4.00 17.95 -17.75
C GLY A 169 -5.17 17.76 -16.80
N GLN A 170 -4.98 17.91 -15.47
CA GLN A 170 -5.98 17.60 -14.45
C GLN A 170 -6.62 16.20 -14.71
N SER A 171 -5.77 15.24 -15.09
CA SER A 171 -6.18 13.89 -15.45
C SER A 171 -5.62 12.84 -14.50
N SER A 172 -6.25 11.68 -14.46
CA SER A 172 -5.75 10.59 -13.61
C SER A 172 -4.38 10.09 -14.06
N LEU A 173 -3.48 9.87 -13.10
CA LEU A 173 -2.11 9.43 -13.38
C LEU A 173 -2.05 8.11 -14.15
N HIS A 174 -2.99 7.17 -13.93
CA HIS A 174 -3.01 5.91 -14.69
C HIS A 174 -3.24 6.14 -16.19
N LEU A 175 -4.08 7.13 -16.57
CA LEU A 175 -4.30 7.51 -17.98
C LEU A 175 -3.04 8.17 -18.57
N ALA A 176 -2.39 9.05 -17.83
CA ALA A 176 -1.13 9.67 -18.27
C ALA A 176 -0.03 8.61 -18.47
N LEU A 177 0.10 7.64 -17.56
CA LEU A 177 1.03 6.52 -17.70
C LEU A 177 0.72 5.66 -18.93
N ARG A 178 -0.55 5.34 -19.20
CA ARG A 178 -0.96 4.63 -20.42
C ARG A 178 -0.62 5.41 -21.67
N ALA A 179 -0.73 6.73 -21.66
CA ALA A 179 -0.38 7.59 -22.79
C ALA A 179 1.14 7.64 -23.03
N VAL A 180 1.96 7.75 -21.99
CA VAL A 180 3.42 7.91 -22.09
C VAL A 180 4.13 6.55 -22.25
N ILE A 181 3.71 5.53 -21.50
CA ILE A 181 4.42 4.24 -21.40
C ILE A 181 3.67 3.11 -22.12
N GLY A 182 2.34 3.22 -22.25
CA GLY A 182 1.48 2.18 -22.81
C GLY A 182 0.96 1.19 -21.77
N THR A 183 1.22 1.41 -20.49
CA THR A 183 0.69 0.66 -19.33
C THR A 183 0.62 1.59 -18.12
N ASP A 184 0.06 1.10 -17.02
CA ASP A 184 -0.07 1.89 -15.80
C ASP A 184 0.49 1.17 -14.55
N HIS A 185 0.47 1.89 -13.42
CA HIS A 185 1.01 1.40 -12.15
C HIS A 185 0.19 0.25 -11.56
N ALA A 186 -1.09 0.11 -11.87
CA ALA A 186 -1.92 -0.98 -11.38
C ALA A 186 -1.49 -2.31 -12.04
N VAL A 187 -1.30 -2.31 -13.36
CA VAL A 187 -0.79 -3.48 -14.08
C VAL A 187 0.60 -3.88 -13.59
N VAL A 188 1.51 -2.90 -13.44
CA VAL A 188 2.89 -3.15 -12.98
C VAL A 188 2.92 -3.60 -11.51
N GLY A 189 2.08 -3.03 -10.67
CA GLY A 189 1.92 -3.45 -9.28
C GLY A 189 1.43 -4.89 -9.16
N ALA A 190 0.44 -5.28 -9.99
CA ALA A 190 -0.03 -6.65 -10.06
C ALA A 190 1.09 -7.63 -10.47
N MET A 191 1.87 -7.31 -11.49
CA MET A 191 3.04 -8.12 -11.90
C MET A 191 4.04 -8.31 -10.75
N LEU A 192 4.25 -7.29 -9.92
CA LEU A 192 5.14 -7.39 -8.76
C LEU A 192 4.60 -8.33 -7.68
N VAL A 193 3.34 -8.19 -7.30
CA VAL A 193 2.77 -9.04 -6.25
C VAL A 193 2.65 -10.48 -6.70
N GLU A 194 2.45 -10.74 -8.00
CA GLU A 194 2.55 -12.07 -8.60
C GLU A 194 3.98 -12.63 -8.50
N LYS A 195 4.99 -11.84 -8.89
CA LYS A 195 6.41 -12.17 -8.74
C LYS A 195 6.78 -12.49 -7.29
N TRP A 196 6.21 -11.76 -6.34
CA TRP A 196 6.42 -11.97 -4.91
C TRP A 196 5.55 -13.10 -4.32
N ARG A 197 4.78 -13.79 -5.17
CA ARG A 197 3.94 -14.93 -4.81
C ARG A 197 2.87 -14.62 -3.77
N PHE A 198 2.29 -13.43 -3.83
CA PHE A 198 1.07 -13.13 -3.09
C PHE A 198 -0.15 -13.89 -3.66
N ALA A 199 -1.27 -13.86 -2.94
CA ALA A 199 -2.51 -14.47 -3.42
C ALA A 199 -2.98 -13.83 -4.74
N ALA A 200 -3.56 -14.62 -5.63
CA ALA A 200 -4.07 -14.13 -6.91
C ALA A 200 -5.12 -13.01 -6.73
N GLU A 201 -5.97 -13.11 -5.71
CA GLU A 201 -6.98 -12.09 -5.39
C GLU A 201 -6.34 -10.72 -5.11
N LEU A 202 -5.16 -10.68 -4.47
CA LEU A 202 -4.42 -9.43 -4.26
C LEU A 202 -3.94 -8.83 -5.59
N ALA A 203 -3.38 -9.66 -6.48
CA ALA A 203 -2.94 -9.22 -7.79
C ALA A 203 -4.10 -8.67 -8.63
N GLU A 204 -5.24 -9.35 -8.63
CA GLU A 204 -6.45 -8.90 -9.30
C GLU A 204 -7.00 -7.60 -8.69
N THR A 205 -6.97 -7.47 -7.37
CA THR A 205 -7.39 -6.24 -6.69
C THR A 205 -6.53 -5.05 -7.12
N ILE A 206 -5.21 -5.22 -7.17
CA ILE A 206 -4.31 -4.15 -7.59
C ILE A 206 -4.48 -3.85 -9.09
N ARG A 207 -4.66 -4.87 -9.94
CA ARG A 207 -4.82 -4.73 -11.39
C ARG A 207 -6.06 -3.94 -11.78
N HIS A 208 -7.17 -4.19 -11.09
CA HIS A 208 -8.50 -3.71 -11.47
C HIS A 208 -9.05 -2.59 -10.55
N GLN A 209 -8.16 -1.79 -9.97
CA GLN A 209 -8.54 -0.73 -9.02
C GLN A 209 -8.87 0.62 -9.66
N HIS A 210 -8.80 0.76 -10.99
CA HIS A 210 -8.98 2.04 -11.67
C HIS A 210 -9.96 2.00 -12.84
N GLY A 211 -10.74 3.08 -12.95
CA GLY A 211 -11.45 3.50 -14.15
C GLY A 211 -12.35 2.43 -14.76
N GLU A 212 -12.22 2.24 -16.08
CA GLU A 212 -13.04 1.30 -16.86
C GLU A 212 -12.73 -0.17 -16.55
N ASP A 213 -11.54 -0.45 -15.98
CA ASP A 213 -11.10 -1.79 -15.60
C ASP A 213 -11.56 -2.16 -14.17
N LEU A 214 -12.28 -1.27 -13.48
CA LEU A 214 -12.74 -1.50 -12.12
C LEU A 214 -13.77 -2.63 -12.07
N ILE A 215 -13.44 -3.64 -11.26
CA ILE A 215 -14.34 -4.78 -10.99
C ILE A 215 -14.91 -4.63 -9.59
N ASP A 216 -16.23 -4.82 -9.43
CA ASP A 216 -16.87 -4.77 -8.12
C ASP A 216 -16.64 -6.07 -7.32
N THR A 217 -15.49 -6.14 -6.63
CA THR A 217 -15.27 -7.12 -5.56
C THR A 217 -15.24 -6.41 -4.21
N PRO A 218 -15.52 -7.10 -3.09
CA PRO A 218 -15.44 -6.47 -1.77
C PRO A 218 -14.07 -5.85 -1.45
N MET A 219 -12.98 -6.50 -1.82
CA MET A 219 -11.62 -6.00 -1.57
C MET A 219 -11.30 -4.79 -2.45
N ILE A 220 -11.66 -4.82 -3.75
CA ILE A 220 -11.48 -3.67 -4.66
C ILE A 220 -12.31 -2.49 -4.16
N ALA A 221 -13.55 -2.70 -3.72
CA ALA A 221 -14.38 -1.62 -3.17
C ALA A 221 -13.72 -0.93 -1.97
N CYS A 222 -13.14 -1.70 -1.04
CA CYS A 222 -12.42 -1.15 0.10
C CYS A 222 -11.17 -0.37 -0.32
N VAL A 223 -10.36 -0.91 -1.23
CA VAL A 223 -9.12 -0.27 -1.68
C VAL A 223 -9.41 0.98 -2.51
N PHE A 224 -10.36 0.91 -3.44
CA PHE A 224 -10.77 2.06 -4.25
C PHE A 224 -11.27 3.21 -3.35
N ALA A 225 -12.23 2.93 -2.47
CA ALA A 225 -12.77 3.96 -1.58
C ALA A 225 -11.68 4.52 -0.64
N ALA A 226 -10.85 3.66 -0.07
CA ALA A 226 -9.75 4.10 0.80
C ALA A 226 -8.76 5.02 0.08
N ASN A 227 -8.42 4.72 -1.17
CA ASN A 227 -7.58 5.57 -2.01
C ASN A 227 -8.23 6.95 -2.25
N GLN A 228 -9.54 6.99 -2.60
CA GLN A 228 -10.25 8.27 -2.80
C GLN A 228 -10.37 9.06 -1.49
N ILE A 229 -10.63 8.40 -0.36
CA ILE A 229 -10.69 9.02 0.96
C ILE A 229 -9.32 9.63 1.33
N SER A 230 -8.24 8.87 1.20
CA SER A 230 -6.88 9.34 1.48
C SER A 230 -6.53 10.58 0.66
N LYS A 231 -6.86 10.59 -0.64
CA LYS A 231 -6.69 11.75 -1.51
C LYS A 231 -7.55 12.95 -1.09
N LYS A 232 -8.83 12.75 -0.79
CA LYS A 232 -9.77 13.79 -0.41
C LYS A 232 -9.39 14.47 0.90
N LEU A 233 -8.89 13.69 1.87
CA LEU A 233 -8.41 14.18 3.15
C LEU A 233 -6.96 14.68 3.12
N LYS A 234 -6.29 14.58 1.95
CA LYS A 234 -4.89 14.99 1.76
C LYS A 234 -3.92 14.26 2.69
N PHE A 235 -4.15 12.98 2.89
CA PHE A 235 -3.28 12.10 3.66
C PHE A 235 -2.14 11.58 2.79
N GLY A 236 -1.12 12.41 2.57
CA GLY A 236 -0.04 12.16 1.63
C GLY A 236 -0.45 12.29 0.17
N SER A 237 0.47 11.94 -0.73
CA SER A 237 0.25 12.04 -2.18
C SER A 237 0.93 10.92 -2.95
N GLY A 238 0.16 10.20 -3.73
CA GLY A 238 0.66 9.21 -4.71
C GLY A 238 0.90 9.80 -6.11
N GLY A 239 0.93 11.13 -6.25
CA GLY A 239 1.13 11.80 -7.55
C GLY A 239 -0.10 11.79 -8.48
N ASN A 240 -1.28 11.43 -7.98
CA ASN A 240 -2.53 11.48 -8.73
C ASN A 240 -3.42 12.61 -8.19
N PRO A 241 -3.62 13.72 -8.95
CA PRO A 241 -4.38 14.87 -8.49
C PRO A 241 -5.90 14.64 -8.48
N CYS A 242 -6.39 13.63 -9.20
CA CYS A 242 -7.81 13.39 -9.39
C CYS A 242 -8.42 12.60 -8.23
N ILE A 243 -9.60 13.04 -7.80
CA ILE A 243 -10.46 12.32 -6.86
C ILE A 243 -11.69 11.88 -7.64
N ASP A 244 -11.98 10.59 -7.59
CA ASP A 244 -13.13 10.00 -8.27
C ASP A 244 -14.25 9.74 -7.24
N GLU A 245 -15.50 9.93 -7.64
CA GLU A 245 -16.65 9.51 -6.85
C GLU A 245 -16.74 7.98 -6.80
N LEU A 246 -17.43 7.46 -5.78
CA LEU A 246 -17.64 6.03 -5.68
C LEU A 246 -18.61 5.56 -6.78
N PRO A 247 -18.24 4.57 -7.62
CA PRO A 247 -19.17 3.93 -8.53
C PRO A 247 -20.41 3.40 -7.78
N PRO A 248 -21.59 3.38 -8.42
CA PRO A 248 -22.85 3.03 -7.74
C PRO A 248 -22.81 1.70 -6.97
N ALA A 249 -22.18 0.66 -7.54
CA ALA A 249 -22.04 -0.64 -6.89
C ALA A 249 -21.18 -0.56 -5.61
N ILE A 250 -20.07 0.19 -5.65
CA ILE A 250 -19.20 0.41 -4.50
C ILE A 250 -19.91 1.28 -3.45
N ALA A 251 -20.57 2.36 -3.86
CA ALA A 251 -21.37 3.21 -2.98
C ALA A 251 -22.45 2.41 -2.24
N GLN A 252 -23.18 1.56 -2.96
CA GLN A 252 -24.17 0.66 -2.36
C GLN A 252 -23.55 -0.29 -1.33
N ARG A 253 -22.40 -0.89 -1.67
CA ARG A 253 -21.68 -1.84 -0.80
C ARG A 253 -21.17 -1.19 0.48
N LEU A 254 -20.70 0.05 0.39
CA LEU A 254 -20.10 0.79 1.52
C LEU A 254 -21.12 1.67 2.26
N GLY A 255 -22.35 1.73 1.78
CA GLY A 255 -23.48 2.38 2.46
C GLY A 255 -23.64 3.87 2.16
N GLY A 256 -23.08 4.40 1.05
CA GLY A 256 -23.28 5.80 0.66
C GLY A 256 -22.25 6.33 -0.34
N THR A 257 -22.37 7.61 -0.63
CA THR A 257 -21.40 8.41 -1.40
C THR A 257 -20.04 8.48 -0.70
N LEU A 258 -19.02 8.96 -1.39
CA LEU A 258 -17.68 9.14 -0.80
C LEU A 258 -17.72 9.98 0.49
N ASP A 259 -18.50 11.08 0.50
CA ASP A 259 -18.63 11.95 1.67
C ASP A 259 -19.37 11.29 2.83
N GLU A 260 -20.43 10.55 2.55
CA GLU A 260 -21.18 9.81 3.56
C GLU A 260 -20.32 8.69 4.17
N VAL A 261 -19.53 7.99 3.36
CA VAL A 261 -18.58 6.99 3.86
C VAL A 261 -17.53 7.64 4.75
N ILE A 262 -16.94 8.77 4.34
CA ILE A 262 -15.98 9.52 5.17
C ILE A 262 -16.61 9.90 6.51
N ALA A 263 -17.80 10.53 6.48
CA ALA A 263 -18.50 10.95 7.70
C ALA A 263 -18.78 9.77 8.64
N SER A 264 -19.05 8.59 8.08
CA SER A 264 -19.32 7.39 8.87
C SER A 264 -18.08 6.80 9.54
N LEU A 265 -16.86 7.09 9.04
CA LEU A 265 -15.61 6.57 9.61
C LEU A 265 -15.22 7.26 10.92
N GLY A 266 -15.77 8.44 11.19
CA GLY A 266 -15.41 9.25 12.35
C GLY A 266 -14.07 9.96 12.18
N ASP A 267 -13.38 10.21 13.31
CA ASP A 267 -12.09 10.89 13.29
C ASP A 267 -10.96 9.94 12.82
N LEU A 268 -10.29 10.33 11.76
CA LEU A 268 -9.16 9.60 11.16
C LEU A 268 -7.79 10.23 11.49
N ASP A 269 -7.75 11.33 12.26
CA ASP A 269 -6.51 12.06 12.55
C ASP A 269 -5.51 11.20 13.32
N ALA A 270 -5.96 10.41 14.27
CA ALA A 270 -5.10 9.49 15.02
C ALA A 270 -4.41 8.46 14.10
N MET A 271 -5.13 7.93 13.11
CA MET A 271 -4.58 7.02 12.11
C MET A 271 -3.54 7.71 11.22
N PHE A 272 -3.77 8.96 10.84
CA PHE A 272 -2.83 9.73 10.05
C PHE A 272 -1.54 10.05 10.83
N GLU A 273 -1.67 10.41 12.11
CA GLU A 273 -0.50 10.61 12.97
C GLU A 273 0.32 9.31 13.15
N GLU A 274 -0.33 8.17 13.28
CA GLU A 274 0.35 6.87 13.26
C GLU A 274 1.13 6.66 11.95
N ALA A 275 0.51 6.91 10.81
CA ALA A 275 1.16 6.77 9.50
C ALA A 275 2.40 7.68 9.36
N LYS A 276 2.36 8.92 9.89
CA LYS A 276 3.53 9.83 9.92
C LYS A 276 4.71 9.25 10.69
N ILE A 277 4.46 8.61 11.82
CA ILE A 277 5.51 7.97 12.63
C ILE A 277 6.18 6.86 11.84
N PHE A 278 5.38 6.04 11.16
CA PHE A 278 5.91 4.97 10.30
C PHE A 278 6.72 5.53 9.12
N ALA A 279 6.21 6.59 8.48
CA ALA A 279 6.90 7.20 7.35
C ALA A 279 8.24 7.85 7.72
N SER A 280 8.41 8.24 8.98
CA SER A 280 9.63 8.89 9.49
C SER A 280 10.65 7.90 10.10
N SER A 281 10.36 6.59 10.10
CA SER A 281 11.18 5.53 10.73
C SER A 281 12.06 4.80 9.73
#